data_8906b2347f8cc560850cce473cd866f6
#
_entry.id   8906b2347f8cc560850cce473cd866f6
#
_cell.length_a   1.000
_cell.length_b   1.000
_cell.length_c   1.000
_cell.angle_alpha   90.00
_cell.angle_beta   90.00
_cell.angle_gamma   90.00
#
_symmetry.space_group_name_H-M   'P 1'
#
loop_
_entity.id
_entity.type
_entity.pdbx_description
1 polymer ?
#
loop_
_entity_poly.entity_id
_entity_poly.type
_entity_poly.pdbx_seq_one_letter_code
_entity_poly.pdbx_strand_id
1 'polypeptide(L)'
;MKSLKTLVIGLLAVVATACGDSGRFSVQGTVEGGKSMNLRYVFYNGNAFAQGITAVRDGRFSFEGVTMQPAMMELYDNDYRLLGRLYVANGDEIECTIDPSDPYMLRASGNDALARWTRWQRDNAPALNAGRADALVEKYVGEHAADVVSTLLLTSLYDASTPDGLRRADSLLSLIEPDARPMNLTQSFMAQIDANLHADTLRVRDFKARVLGKGPDTVRVADAPLSVYALSTEHSLRKDSVVPLLTELHKRSGRRSVRVVDISLDADTTAWRRITRPDSADWTQAWLPGGTAARGIDSLAVPSLPYFIVADSTGRQLLRTPSAGAVRHYIESAE
;
A
#
# COMPACT_ATOMS: atom_id res chain seq x y z
N MET A 1 46.94 -7.73 -69.08
CA MET A 1 47.22 -8.19 -67.72
C MET A 1 46.70 -7.12 -66.76
N LYS A 2 45.49 -7.29 -66.24
CA LYS A 2 44.87 -6.37 -65.27
C LYS A 2 44.58 -7.16 -64.00
N SER A 3 45.24 -6.80 -62.89
CA SER A 3 45.13 -7.45 -61.62
C SER A 3 43.84 -6.92 -60.89
N LEU A 4 43.01 -7.86 -60.54
CA LEU A 4 41.77 -7.62 -59.80
C LEU A 4 42.14 -7.63 -58.32
N LYS A 5 42.05 -6.45 -57.64
CA LYS A 5 42.18 -6.35 -56.16
C LYS A 5 40.85 -6.61 -55.53
N THR A 6 40.70 -7.73 -54.85
CA THR A 6 39.56 -8.11 -54.08
C THR A 6 39.61 -7.33 -52.73
N LEU A 7 38.66 -6.41 -52.51
CA LEU A 7 38.50 -5.68 -51.27
C LEU A 7 37.60 -6.52 -50.32
N VAL A 8 38.19 -7.07 -49.28
CA VAL A 8 37.46 -7.77 -48.21
C VAL A 8 37.02 -6.72 -47.21
N ILE A 9 35.73 -6.39 -47.23
CA ILE A 9 35.09 -5.56 -46.19
C ILE A 9 34.77 -6.47 -45.02
N GLY A 10 35.59 -6.41 -43.97
CA GLY A 10 35.32 -7.07 -42.71
C GLY A 10 34.20 -6.32 -41.98
N LEU A 11 33.03 -6.94 -41.85
CA LEU A 11 31.93 -6.47 -41.02
C LEU A 11 32.31 -6.70 -39.56
N LEU A 12 32.77 -5.64 -38.87
CA LEU A 12 32.99 -5.67 -37.43
C LEU A 12 31.60 -5.63 -36.77
N ALA A 13 31.07 -6.75 -36.33
CA ALA A 13 29.94 -6.81 -35.43
C ALA A 13 30.40 -6.28 -34.06
N VAL A 14 30.10 -5.04 -33.77
CA VAL A 14 30.20 -4.49 -32.39
C VAL A 14 29.11 -5.15 -31.58
N VAL A 15 29.49 -6.22 -30.88
CA VAL A 15 28.65 -6.72 -29.77
C VAL A 15 28.76 -5.66 -28.69
N ALA A 16 27.79 -4.76 -28.64
CA ALA A 16 27.56 -3.94 -27.47
C ALA A 16 27.11 -4.87 -26.32
N THR A 17 28.08 -5.36 -25.54
CA THR A 17 27.77 -5.86 -24.21
C THR A 17 27.29 -4.67 -23.43
N ALA A 18 25.95 -4.50 -23.35
CA ALA A 18 25.33 -3.66 -22.38
C ALA A 18 25.69 -4.29 -21.02
N CYS A 19 26.74 -3.77 -20.37
CA CYS A 19 26.88 -3.89 -18.94
C CYS A 19 25.68 -3.15 -18.36
N GLY A 20 24.63 -3.89 -18.02
CA GLY A 20 23.53 -3.34 -17.24
C GLY A 20 24.15 -2.67 -16.01
N ASP A 21 23.79 -1.43 -15.76
CA ASP A 21 24.19 -0.73 -14.55
C ASP A 21 23.58 -1.49 -13.37
N SER A 22 24.36 -2.38 -12.74
CA SER A 22 23.92 -3.25 -11.65
C SER A 22 23.41 -2.48 -10.42
N GLY A 23 23.54 -1.16 -10.46
CA GLY A 23 23.07 -0.25 -9.41
C GLY A 23 21.61 0.22 -9.58
N ARG A 24 20.94 -0.11 -10.69
CA ARG A 24 19.57 0.31 -11.01
C ARG A 24 18.75 -0.85 -11.54
N PHE A 25 17.43 -0.72 -11.46
CA PHE A 25 16.50 -1.53 -12.25
C PHE A 25 15.85 -0.65 -13.33
N SER A 26 15.43 -1.26 -14.41
CA SER A 26 14.64 -0.63 -15.47
C SER A 26 13.30 -1.34 -15.63
N VAL A 27 12.26 -0.56 -15.94
CA VAL A 27 10.92 -1.07 -16.24
C VAL A 27 10.48 -0.45 -17.55
N GLN A 28 10.13 -1.29 -18.51
CA GLN A 28 9.48 -0.90 -19.74
C GLN A 28 8.21 -1.71 -19.94
N GLY A 29 7.19 -1.10 -20.50
CA GLY A 29 5.95 -1.83 -20.64
C GLY A 29 4.91 -1.15 -21.53
N THR A 30 3.79 -1.87 -21.61
CA THR A 30 2.62 -1.42 -22.37
C THR A 30 1.38 -1.45 -21.49
N VAL A 31 0.45 -0.54 -21.78
CA VAL A 31 -0.90 -0.53 -21.20
C VAL A 31 -1.88 -0.92 -22.31
N GLU A 32 -2.66 -1.96 -22.09
CA GLU A 32 -3.65 -2.43 -23.04
C GLU A 32 -4.69 -1.33 -23.31
N GLY A 33 -5.16 -1.24 -24.55
CA GLY A 33 -6.09 -0.20 -24.98
C GLY A 33 -5.43 1.14 -25.37
N GLY A 34 -4.12 1.29 -25.28
CA GLY A 34 -3.34 2.37 -25.90
C GLY A 34 -3.61 3.80 -25.41
N LYS A 35 -4.34 3.99 -24.30
CA LYS A 35 -4.69 5.32 -23.79
C LYS A 35 -3.47 6.03 -23.22
N SER A 36 -3.29 7.29 -23.61
CA SER A 36 -2.32 8.18 -22.96
C SER A 36 -2.79 8.51 -21.54
N MET A 37 -1.91 8.27 -20.57
CA MET A 37 -2.17 8.52 -19.15
C MET A 37 -0.85 8.76 -18.41
N ASN A 38 -0.92 9.18 -17.16
CA ASN A 38 0.24 9.13 -16.28
C ASN A 38 0.16 7.83 -15.47
N LEU A 39 1.25 7.07 -15.48
CA LEU A 39 1.46 5.94 -14.64
C LEU A 39 2.26 6.38 -13.41
N ARG A 40 1.70 6.18 -12.24
CA ARG A 40 2.37 6.43 -10.96
C ARG A 40 2.93 5.13 -10.42
N TYR A 41 4.10 5.19 -9.80
CA TYR A 41 4.68 4.05 -9.11
C TYR A 41 5.15 4.44 -7.72
N VAL A 42 4.98 3.52 -6.77
CA VAL A 42 5.37 3.70 -5.36
C VAL A 42 5.99 2.41 -4.86
N PHE A 43 7.11 2.49 -4.16
CA PHE A 43 7.74 1.36 -3.48
C PHE A 43 8.57 1.83 -2.30
N TYR A 44 8.81 0.93 -1.35
CA TYR A 44 9.77 1.18 -0.27
C TYR A 44 11.15 0.68 -0.72
N ASN A 45 12.12 1.59 -0.83
CA ASN A 45 13.43 1.29 -1.41
C ASN A 45 14.44 0.72 -0.39
N GLY A 46 14.00 0.39 0.82
CA GLY A 46 14.85 -0.06 1.93
C GLY A 46 15.24 1.04 2.92
N ASN A 47 14.99 2.31 2.60
CA ASN A 47 15.24 3.46 3.47
C ASN A 47 14.03 4.40 3.57
N ALA A 48 13.35 4.63 2.45
CA ALA A 48 12.21 5.53 2.37
C ALA A 48 11.23 5.08 1.28
N PHE A 49 10.02 5.61 1.31
CA PHE A 49 9.10 5.48 0.18
C PHE A 49 9.61 6.31 -1.00
N ALA A 50 9.86 5.62 -2.10
CA ALA A 50 10.17 6.21 -3.38
C ALA A 50 8.90 6.22 -4.24
N GLN A 51 8.68 7.31 -4.96
CA GLN A 51 7.55 7.45 -5.87
C GLN A 51 7.97 8.20 -7.13
N GLY A 52 7.28 7.94 -8.22
CA GLY A 52 7.50 8.65 -9.46
C GLY A 52 6.28 8.59 -10.37
N ILE A 53 6.36 9.36 -11.44
CA ILE A 53 5.34 9.44 -12.47
C ILE A 53 6.03 9.32 -13.81
N THR A 54 5.54 8.43 -14.67
CA THR A 54 5.94 8.35 -16.07
C THR A 54 4.74 8.52 -16.99
N ALA A 55 4.96 9.13 -18.15
CA ALA A 55 3.91 9.30 -19.14
C ALA A 55 3.77 8.02 -19.97
N VAL A 56 2.55 7.51 -20.09
CA VAL A 56 2.19 6.49 -21.07
C VAL A 56 1.87 7.22 -22.39
N ARG A 57 2.63 6.91 -23.45
CA ARG A 57 2.44 7.47 -24.80
C ARG A 57 2.26 6.32 -25.77
N ASP A 58 1.21 6.39 -26.57
CA ASP A 58 0.85 5.30 -27.50
C ASP A 58 0.83 3.91 -26.82
N GLY A 59 0.34 3.89 -25.57
CA GLY A 59 0.27 2.69 -24.74
C GLY A 59 1.61 2.22 -24.17
N ARG A 60 2.73 2.93 -24.37
CA ARG A 60 4.08 2.54 -23.93
C ARG A 60 4.58 3.45 -22.82
N PHE A 61 5.37 2.88 -21.92
CA PHE A 61 6.06 3.63 -20.87
C PHE A 61 7.42 3.01 -20.55
N SER A 62 8.28 3.80 -19.94
CA SER A 62 9.52 3.32 -19.33
C SER A 62 9.92 4.21 -18.16
N PHE A 63 10.63 3.64 -17.21
CA PHE A 63 11.27 4.36 -16.11
C PHE A 63 12.39 3.49 -15.50
N GLU A 64 13.23 4.14 -14.72
CA GLU A 64 14.30 3.50 -13.96
C GLU A 64 14.15 3.81 -12.48
N GLY A 65 14.72 2.98 -11.63
CA GLY A 65 14.75 3.20 -10.19
C GLY A 65 15.94 2.55 -9.51
N VAL A 66 16.08 2.86 -8.23
CA VAL A 66 17.12 2.28 -7.37
C VAL A 66 16.45 1.78 -6.10
N THR A 67 16.82 0.58 -5.69
CA THR A 67 16.39 0.00 -4.42
C THR A 67 17.60 -0.56 -3.67
N MET A 68 17.61 -0.43 -2.33
CA MET A 68 18.69 -1.00 -1.51
C MET A 68 18.51 -2.51 -1.30
N GLN A 69 17.29 -2.99 -1.42
CA GLN A 69 16.88 -4.39 -1.27
C GLN A 69 15.75 -4.69 -2.25
N PRO A 70 15.52 -5.93 -2.64
CA PRO A 70 14.38 -6.29 -3.48
C PRO A 70 13.08 -5.75 -2.90
N ALA A 71 12.26 -5.11 -3.71
CA ALA A 71 11.09 -4.37 -3.27
C ALA A 71 9.83 -4.72 -4.07
N MET A 72 8.67 -4.63 -3.42
CA MET A 72 7.39 -4.63 -4.12
C MET A 72 7.03 -3.20 -4.51
N MET A 73 6.75 -3.01 -5.78
CA MET A 73 6.33 -1.73 -6.38
C MET A 73 4.86 -1.80 -6.76
N GLU A 74 4.11 -0.82 -6.41
CA GLU A 74 2.72 -0.66 -6.82
C GLU A 74 2.61 0.34 -7.97
N LEU A 75 1.79 0.01 -8.98
CA LEU A 75 1.51 0.82 -10.16
C LEU A 75 0.08 1.32 -10.10
N TYR A 76 -0.13 2.63 -10.33
CA TYR A 76 -1.43 3.28 -10.23
C TYR A 76 -1.72 4.15 -11.46
N ASP A 77 -2.99 4.32 -11.78
CA ASP A 77 -3.46 5.31 -12.75
C ASP A 77 -3.56 6.73 -12.15
N ASN A 78 -4.13 7.68 -12.94
CA ASN A 78 -4.33 9.05 -12.49
C ASN A 78 -5.29 9.17 -11.30
N ASP A 79 -6.22 8.25 -11.17
CA ASP A 79 -7.25 8.21 -10.13
C ASP A 79 -6.82 7.35 -8.93
N TYR A 80 -5.54 6.98 -8.85
CA TYR A 80 -4.94 6.12 -7.82
C TYR A 80 -5.56 4.73 -7.75
N ARG A 81 -6.14 4.23 -8.85
CA ARG A 81 -6.57 2.86 -8.94
C ARG A 81 -5.34 1.98 -9.20
N LEU A 82 -5.20 0.91 -8.42
CA LEU A 82 -4.12 -0.06 -8.59
C LEU A 82 -4.23 -0.74 -9.96
N LEU A 83 -3.15 -0.73 -10.71
CA LEU A 83 -3.02 -1.36 -12.02
C LEU A 83 -2.21 -2.66 -11.97
N GLY A 84 -1.47 -2.87 -10.90
CA GLY A 84 -0.66 -4.06 -10.69
C GLY A 84 0.50 -3.83 -9.75
N ARG A 85 1.25 -4.91 -9.48
CA ARG A 85 2.43 -4.89 -8.62
C ARG A 85 3.60 -5.57 -9.31
N LEU A 86 4.79 -5.01 -9.16
CA LEU A 86 6.05 -5.56 -9.64
C LEU A 86 6.94 -5.91 -8.45
N TYR A 87 7.72 -6.96 -8.58
CA TYR A 87 8.83 -7.28 -7.67
C TYR A 87 10.12 -6.92 -8.39
N VAL A 88 10.91 -6.01 -7.81
CA VAL A 88 12.05 -5.37 -8.44
C VAL A 88 13.30 -5.46 -7.57
N ALA A 89 14.45 -5.67 -8.20
CA ALA A 89 15.76 -5.56 -7.58
C ALA A 89 16.71 -4.81 -8.53
N ASN A 90 17.76 -4.19 -7.99
CA ASN A 90 18.78 -3.58 -8.86
C ASN A 90 19.39 -4.63 -9.78
N GLY A 91 19.58 -4.26 -11.03
CA GLY A 91 20.03 -5.16 -12.11
C GLY A 91 18.88 -5.80 -12.90
N ASP A 92 17.62 -5.68 -12.44
CA ASP A 92 16.48 -6.20 -13.20
C ASP A 92 16.18 -5.31 -14.43
N GLU A 93 15.93 -5.96 -15.56
CA GLU A 93 15.36 -5.37 -16.76
C GLU A 93 13.95 -5.93 -16.95
N ILE A 94 12.96 -5.20 -16.44
CA ILE A 94 11.58 -5.67 -16.39
C ILE A 94 10.81 -5.25 -17.63
N GLU A 95 10.18 -6.23 -18.28
CA GLU A 95 9.15 -6.01 -19.29
C GLU A 95 7.78 -6.35 -18.76
N CYS A 96 6.79 -5.47 -18.95
CA CYS A 96 5.45 -5.76 -18.48
C CYS A 96 4.34 -5.27 -19.42
N THR A 97 3.18 -5.93 -19.32
CA THR A 97 1.93 -5.53 -19.97
C THR A 97 0.85 -5.39 -18.90
N ILE A 98 0.27 -4.22 -18.81
CA ILE A 98 -0.77 -3.86 -17.85
C ILE A 98 -2.14 -3.97 -18.52
N ASP A 99 -3.03 -4.74 -17.91
CA ASP A 99 -4.46 -4.66 -18.18
C ASP A 99 -5.08 -3.61 -17.22
N PRO A 100 -5.55 -2.45 -17.73
CA PRO A 100 -6.08 -1.41 -16.85
C PRO A 100 -7.42 -1.76 -16.20
N SER A 101 -8.05 -2.86 -16.58
CA SER A 101 -9.33 -3.33 -16.00
C SER A 101 -9.16 -4.28 -14.82
N ASP A 102 -8.03 -5.01 -14.75
CA ASP A 102 -7.79 -6.02 -13.73
C ASP A 102 -6.31 -6.06 -13.31
N PRO A 103 -5.97 -5.63 -12.08
CA PRO A 103 -4.59 -5.60 -11.59
C PRO A 103 -3.94 -6.99 -11.47
N TYR A 104 -4.73 -8.06 -11.41
CA TYR A 104 -4.24 -9.43 -11.35
C TYR A 104 -3.89 -10.01 -12.73
N MET A 105 -4.25 -9.32 -13.80
CA MET A 105 -3.94 -9.73 -15.18
C MET A 105 -2.60 -9.19 -15.68
N LEU A 106 -1.84 -8.49 -14.85
CA LEU A 106 -0.48 -8.04 -15.16
C LEU A 106 0.39 -9.20 -15.65
N ARG A 107 1.08 -9.00 -16.79
CA ARG A 107 2.12 -9.89 -17.29
C ARG A 107 3.45 -9.20 -17.09
N ALA A 108 4.41 -9.87 -16.47
CA ALA A 108 5.74 -9.30 -16.29
C ALA A 108 6.81 -10.40 -16.34
N SER A 109 8.00 -9.97 -16.79
CA SER A 109 9.23 -10.76 -16.85
C SER A 109 10.41 -9.86 -16.47
N GLY A 110 11.63 -10.43 -16.40
CA GLY A 110 12.85 -9.72 -16.03
C GLY A 110 13.51 -10.30 -14.79
N ASN A 111 12.73 -10.95 -13.92
CA ASN A 111 13.27 -11.90 -12.94
C ASN A 111 12.29 -13.05 -12.69
N ASP A 112 12.82 -14.17 -12.22
CA ASP A 112 12.06 -15.41 -12.08
C ASP A 112 10.94 -15.31 -11.03
N ALA A 113 11.17 -14.65 -9.92
CA ALA A 113 10.17 -14.49 -8.86
C ALA A 113 8.96 -13.67 -9.35
N LEU A 114 9.22 -12.56 -10.04
CA LEU A 114 8.19 -11.73 -10.66
C LEU A 114 7.37 -12.51 -11.68
N ALA A 115 8.04 -13.28 -12.53
CA ALA A 115 7.37 -14.08 -13.57
C ALA A 115 6.45 -15.15 -12.95
N ARG A 116 6.92 -15.84 -11.88
CA ARG A 116 6.09 -16.83 -11.16
C ARG A 116 4.93 -16.15 -10.45
N TRP A 117 5.17 -15.06 -9.75
CA TRP A 117 4.17 -14.32 -8.99
C TRP A 117 3.04 -13.79 -9.88
N THR A 118 3.37 -13.11 -10.97
CA THR A 118 2.36 -12.58 -11.89
C THR A 118 1.61 -13.68 -12.65
N ARG A 119 2.27 -14.81 -12.94
CA ARG A 119 1.58 -15.98 -13.50
C ARG A 119 0.56 -16.54 -12.51
N TRP A 120 0.96 -16.75 -11.25
CA TRP A 120 0.08 -17.26 -10.22
C TRP A 120 -1.14 -16.34 -10.02
N GLN A 121 -0.96 -15.02 -10.02
CA GLN A 121 -2.07 -14.07 -9.92
C GLN A 121 -3.04 -14.24 -11.09
N ARG A 122 -2.58 -14.31 -12.32
CA ARG A 122 -3.44 -14.50 -13.49
C ARG A 122 -4.20 -15.82 -13.45
N ASP A 123 -3.54 -16.88 -13.07
CA ASP A 123 -4.15 -18.22 -12.98
C ASP A 123 -5.27 -18.25 -11.92
N ASN A 124 -5.19 -17.38 -10.92
CA ASN A 124 -6.15 -17.27 -9.83
C ASN A 124 -7.02 -15.99 -9.88
N ALA A 125 -6.91 -15.15 -10.91
CA ALA A 125 -7.58 -13.85 -10.99
C ALA A 125 -9.09 -13.89 -10.69
N PRO A 126 -9.89 -14.89 -11.18
CA PRO A 126 -11.31 -14.96 -10.83
C PRO A 126 -11.57 -15.12 -9.33
N ALA A 127 -10.73 -15.85 -8.61
CA ALA A 127 -10.85 -16.02 -7.17
C ALA A 127 -10.38 -14.79 -6.40
N LEU A 128 -9.31 -14.15 -6.86
CA LEU A 128 -8.79 -12.91 -6.28
C LEU A 128 -9.79 -11.77 -6.41
N ASN A 129 -10.38 -11.60 -7.58
CA ASN A 129 -11.43 -10.61 -7.83
C ASN A 129 -12.73 -10.89 -7.03
N ALA A 130 -12.95 -12.13 -6.61
CA ALA A 130 -14.04 -12.51 -5.72
C ALA A 130 -13.68 -12.41 -4.22
N GLY A 131 -12.51 -11.88 -3.85
CA GLY A 131 -12.05 -11.75 -2.47
C GLY A 131 -11.74 -13.08 -1.78
N ARG A 132 -11.38 -14.12 -2.53
CA ARG A 132 -11.10 -15.48 -2.01
C ARG A 132 -9.63 -15.82 -2.10
N ALA A 133 -8.76 -14.87 -1.70
CA ALA A 133 -7.31 -15.04 -1.77
C ALA A 133 -6.75 -15.98 -0.70
N ASP A 134 -7.28 -15.93 0.52
CA ASP A 134 -6.66 -16.50 1.72
C ASP A 134 -6.36 -17.99 1.59
N ALA A 135 -7.36 -18.81 1.23
CA ALA A 135 -7.16 -20.26 1.09
C ALA A 135 -6.12 -20.61 0.00
N LEU A 136 -6.03 -19.80 -1.06
CA LEU A 136 -5.05 -19.99 -2.13
C LEU A 136 -3.64 -19.61 -1.66
N VAL A 137 -3.52 -18.51 -0.91
CA VAL A 137 -2.26 -18.08 -0.31
C VAL A 137 -1.77 -19.09 0.71
N GLU A 138 -2.64 -19.56 1.62
CA GLU A 138 -2.30 -20.59 2.61
C GLU A 138 -1.77 -21.86 1.94
N LYS A 139 -2.47 -22.33 0.90
CA LYS A 139 -2.02 -23.49 0.14
C LYS A 139 -0.63 -23.27 -0.48
N TYR A 140 -0.44 -22.13 -1.16
CA TYR A 140 0.83 -21.83 -1.80
C TYR A 140 1.99 -21.76 -0.80
N VAL A 141 1.81 -21.05 0.31
CA VAL A 141 2.81 -20.93 1.37
C VAL A 141 3.17 -22.30 1.95
N GLY A 142 2.18 -23.16 2.19
CA GLY A 142 2.39 -24.52 2.70
C GLY A 142 3.16 -25.43 1.74
N GLU A 143 3.03 -25.22 0.44
CA GLU A 143 3.69 -26.03 -0.59
C GLU A 143 5.04 -25.46 -1.04
N HIS A 144 5.30 -24.13 -0.82
CA HIS A 144 6.44 -23.40 -1.38
C HIS A 144 7.12 -22.49 -0.34
N ALA A 145 7.41 -23.03 0.86
CA ALA A 145 7.97 -22.27 1.98
C ALA A 145 9.34 -21.60 1.66
N ALA A 146 10.12 -22.18 0.74
CA ALA A 146 11.42 -21.66 0.32
C ALA A 146 11.33 -20.64 -0.84
N ASP A 147 10.12 -20.34 -1.35
CA ASP A 147 9.95 -19.39 -2.47
C ASP A 147 9.56 -18.00 -1.96
N VAL A 148 10.29 -16.96 -2.39
CA VAL A 148 9.95 -15.57 -2.09
C VAL A 148 8.54 -15.17 -2.55
N VAL A 149 7.98 -15.86 -3.54
CA VAL A 149 6.59 -15.67 -3.97
C VAL A 149 5.60 -15.93 -2.83
N SER A 150 5.91 -16.85 -1.91
CA SER A 150 5.12 -17.07 -0.69
C SER A 150 5.02 -15.79 0.17
N THR A 151 6.14 -15.08 0.32
CA THR A 151 6.15 -13.78 1.02
C THR A 151 5.37 -12.72 0.24
N LEU A 152 5.56 -12.63 -1.08
CA LEU A 152 4.84 -11.66 -1.90
C LEU A 152 3.33 -11.86 -1.84
N LEU A 153 2.86 -13.11 -1.89
CA LEU A 153 1.44 -13.44 -1.78
C LEU A 153 0.88 -13.14 -0.38
N LEU A 154 1.59 -13.58 0.65
CA LEU A 154 1.16 -13.37 2.04
C LEU A 154 1.06 -11.88 2.38
N THR A 155 2.06 -11.09 2.03
CA THR A 155 2.09 -9.65 2.39
C THR A 155 1.19 -8.77 1.52
N SER A 156 0.79 -9.23 0.33
CA SER A 156 0.02 -8.41 -0.62
C SER A 156 -1.45 -8.81 -0.78
N LEU A 157 -1.82 -10.04 -0.45
CA LEU A 157 -3.14 -10.59 -0.76
C LEU A 157 -3.88 -11.21 0.43
N TYR A 158 -3.16 -11.59 1.51
CA TYR A 158 -3.78 -12.26 2.65
C TYR A 158 -4.53 -11.26 3.54
N ASP A 159 -5.76 -11.58 3.92
CA ASP A 159 -6.57 -10.75 4.82
C ASP A 159 -6.20 -10.98 6.29
N ALA A 160 -5.35 -10.13 6.81
CA ALA A 160 -4.97 -10.07 8.23
C ALA A 160 -5.78 -9.03 9.02
N SER A 161 -7.01 -8.71 8.61
CA SER A 161 -7.85 -7.69 9.29
C SER A 161 -8.54 -8.19 10.54
N THR A 162 -8.71 -9.50 10.70
CA THR A 162 -9.35 -10.11 11.87
C THR A 162 -8.33 -10.69 12.83
N PRO A 163 -8.64 -10.86 14.15
CA PRO A 163 -7.74 -11.51 15.10
C PRO A 163 -7.33 -12.94 14.70
N ASP A 164 -8.25 -13.69 14.08
CA ASP A 164 -7.95 -15.03 13.57
C ASP A 164 -7.06 -14.98 12.33
N GLY A 165 -7.36 -14.07 11.39
CA GLY A 165 -6.53 -13.79 10.23
C GLY A 165 -5.11 -13.36 10.60
N LEU A 166 -4.96 -12.50 11.62
CA LEU A 166 -3.65 -12.09 12.15
C LEU A 166 -2.83 -13.27 12.70
N ARG A 167 -3.46 -14.11 13.56
CA ARG A 167 -2.78 -15.30 14.10
C ARG A 167 -2.38 -16.29 13.00
N ARG A 168 -3.25 -16.42 12.01
CA ARG A 168 -2.97 -17.28 10.88
C ARG A 168 -1.86 -16.72 10.00
N ALA A 169 -1.86 -15.42 9.71
CA ALA A 169 -0.80 -14.72 8.97
C ALA A 169 0.57 -14.86 9.64
N ASP A 170 0.63 -14.71 10.98
CA ASP A 170 1.85 -14.93 11.78
C ASP A 170 2.35 -16.37 11.66
N SER A 171 1.44 -17.34 11.76
CA SER A 171 1.76 -18.76 11.58
C SER A 171 2.29 -19.05 10.17
N LEU A 172 1.66 -18.50 9.13
CA LEU A 172 2.09 -18.65 7.74
C LEU A 172 3.46 -18.01 7.50
N LEU A 173 3.68 -16.82 8.03
CA LEU A 173 4.97 -16.14 7.94
C LEU A 173 6.08 -16.98 8.60
N SER A 174 5.77 -17.64 9.71
CA SER A 174 6.71 -18.53 10.40
C SER A 174 7.07 -19.78 9.60
N LEU A 175 6.20 -20.25 8.70
CA LEU A 175 6.47 -21.38 7.80
C LEU A 175 7.43 -21.02 6.67
N ILE A 176 7.43 -19.78 6.21
CA ILE A 176 8.31 -19.35 5.12
C ILE A 176 9.76 -19.35 5.62
N GLU A 177 10.67 -19.90 4.81
CA GLU A 177 12.08 -19.95 5.16
C GLU A 177 12.71 -18.55 5.25
N PRO A 178 13.74 -18.35 6.10
CA PRO A 178 14.36 -17.04 6.30
C PRO A 178 14.86 -16.39 5.00
N ASP A 179 15.45 -17.14 4.09
CA ASP A 179 15.97 -16.64 2.82
C ASP A 179 14.85 -16.21 1.85
N ALA A 180 13.65 -16.76 2.01
CA ALA A 180 12.46 -16.38 1.25
C ALA A 180 11.67 -15.24 1.88
N ARG A 181 12.13 -14.65 3.00
CA ARG A 181 11.50 -13.54 3.74
C ARG A 181 12.37 -12.27 3.69
N PRO A 182 12.53 -11.60 2.54
CA PRO A 182 13.26 -10.34 2.47
C PRO A 182 12.70 -9.34 3.49
N MET A 183 13.57 -8.74 4.30
CA MET A 183 13.17 -7.82 5.38
C MET A 183 12.33 -6.65 4.84
N ASN A 184 12.67 -6.15 3.67
CA ASN A 184 11.98 -5.05 3.00
C ASN A 184 10.51 -5.34 2.69
N LEU A 185 10.14 -6.61 2.52
CA LEU A 185 8.76 -7.05 2.28
C LEU A 185 8.02 -7.37 3.57
N THR A 186 8.74 -7.86 4.59
CA THR A 186 8.12 -8.44 5.78
C THR A 186 8.09 -7.53 6.98
N GLN A 187 9.00 -6.55 7.09
CA GLN A 187 9.13 -5.70 8.28
C GLN A 187 7.83 -4.98 8.65
N SER A 188 7.20 -4.31 7.68
CA SER A 188 5.94 -3.59 7.93
C SER A 188 4.79 -4.55 8.26
N PHE A 189 4.75 -5.70 7.59
CA PHE A 189 3.73 -6.72 7.82
C PHE A 189 3.88 -7.36 9.20
N MET A 190 5.10 -7.69 9.62
CA MET A 190 5.39 -8.21 10.96
C MET A 190 5.03 -7.19 12.04
N ALA A 191 5.43 -5.92 11.85
CA ALA A 191 5.08 -4.86 12.78
C ALA A 191 3.56 -4.66 12.90
N GLN A 192 2.83 -4.80 11.79
CA GLN A 192 1.37 -4.77 11.77
C GLN A 192 0.77 -5.95 12.55
N ILE A 193 1.25 -7.18 12.31
CA ILE A 193 0.78 -8.37 13.01
C ILE A 193 1.02 -8.21 14.51
N ASP A 194 2.25 -7.90 14.91
CA ASP A 194 2.64 -7.76 16.32
C ASP A 194 1.79 -6.69 17.03
N ALA A 195 1.69 -5.52 16.42
CA ALA A 195 0.90 -4.44 16.98
C ALA A 195 -0.59 -4.76 17.10
N ASN A 196 -1.18 -5.51 16.16
CA ASN A 196 -2.59 -5.87 16.20
C ASN A 196 -2.87 -7.08 17.11
N LEU A 197 -1.97 -8.05 17.20
CA LEU A 197 -2.09 -9.14 18.17
C LEU A 197 -2.01 -8.63 19.62
N HIS A 198 -1.24 -7.56 19.85
CA HIS A 198 -1.12 -6.88 21.14
C HIS A 198 -2.03 -5.65 21.27
N ALA A 199 -3.06 -5.52 20.43
CA ALA A 199 -3.94 -4.33 20.39
C ALA A 199 -4.61 -4.04 21.74
N ASP A 200 -4.87 -5.05 22.57
CA ASP A 200 -5.41 -4.86 23.93
C ASP A 200 -4.49 -4.04 24.83
N THR A 201 -3.19 -3.99 24.54
CA THR A 201 -2.20 -3.21 25.26
C THR A 201 -1.98 -1.82 24.65
N LEU A 202 -2.37 -1.63 23.38
CA LEU A 202 -2.24 -0.35 22.70
C LEU A 202 -3.31 0.63 23.19
N ARG A 203 -2.88 1.83 23.50
CA ARG A 203 -3.77 2.90 23.90
C ARG A 203 -3.57 4.10 22.99
N VAL A 204 -4.68 4.69 22.56
CA VAL A 204 -4.63 6.05 22.02
C VAL A 204 -4.24 6.97 23.17
N ARG A 205 -3.24 7.82 22.96
CA ARG A 205 -2.78 8.82 23.91
C ARG A 205 -3.05 10.20 23.36
N ASP A 206 -3.05 11.20 24.23
CA ASP A 206 -3.08 12.59 23.80
C ASP A 206 -1.93 12.85 22.83
N PHE A 207 -2.20 13.48 21.72
CA PHE A 207 -1.20 13.79 20.72
C PHE A 207 -1.32 15.23 20.21
N LYS A 208 -0.17 15.80 19.81
CA LYS A 208 -0.15 17.13 19.22
C LYS A 208 -0.41 17.05 17.72
N ALA A 209 -1.33 17.89 17.26
CA ALA A 209 -1.71 18.01 15.87
C ALA A 209 -1.96 19.48 15.51
N ARG A 210 -2.06 19.77 14.22
CA ARG A 210 -2.62 21.05 13.78
C ARG A 210 -4.12 20.86 13.59
N VAL A 211 -4.91 21.50 14.44
CA VAL A 211 -6.37 21.40 14.41
C VAL A 211 -6.96 22.54 13.59
N LEU A 212 -7.91 22.23 12.72
CA LEU A 212 -8.59 23.21 11.88
C LEU A 212 -9.30 24.26 12.76
N GLY A 213 -9.09 25.54 12.45
CA GLY A 213 -9.65 26.67 13.22
C GLY A 213 -8.92 27.02 14.50
N LYS A 214 -8.04 26.14 15.04
CA LYS A 214 -7.31 26.36 16.31
C LYS A 214 -5.81 26.46 16.15
N GLY A 215 -5.22 25.95 15.05
CA GLY A 215 -3.77 25.87 14.86
C GLY A 215 -3.15 24.67 15.59
N PRO A 216 -1.89 24.77 16.09
CA PRO A 216 -1.29 23.71 16.89
C PRO A 216 -2.05 23.51 18.20
N ASP A 217 -2.54 22.28 18.43
CA ASP A 217 -3.33 21.94 19.63
C ASP A 217 -3.05 20.48 20.03
N THR A 218 -3.57 20.10 21.20
CA THR A 218 -3.53 18.74 21.70
C THR A 218 -4.90 18.09 21.51
N VAL A 219 -4.96 17.00 20.73
CA VAL A 219 -6.14 16.14 20.67
C VAL A 219 -6.13 15.25 21.90
N ARG A 220 -7.07 15.48 22.81
CA ARG A 220 -7.17 14.73 24.07
C ARG A 220 -8.09 13.53 23.92
N VAL A 221 -7.71 12.43 24.51
CA VAL A 221 -8.48 11.17 24.48
C VAL A 221 -9.70 11.26 25.40
N ALA A 222 -9.54 11.86 26.56
CA ALA A 222 -10.57 11.91 27.62
C ALA A 222 -11.77 12.84 27.32
N ASP A 223 -11.79 13.52 26.17
CA ASP A 223 -12.84 14.49 25.82
C ASP A 223 -14.21 13.86 25.54
N ALA A 224 -14.30 12.54 25.40
CA ALA A 224 -15.55 11.82 25.17
C ALA A 224 -15.51 10.38 25.69
N PRO A 225 -16.65 9.78 26.08
CA PRO A 225 -16.73 8.39 26.50
C PRO A 225 -16.31 7.42 25.39
N LEU A 226 -16.59 7.76 24.13
CA LEU A 226 -16.25 6.97 22.95
C LEU A 226 -15.76 7.91 21.84
N SER A 227 -14.63 7.60 21.26
CA SER A 227 -14.04 8.36 20.15
C SER A 227 -13.76 7.45 18.96
N VAL A 228 -14.09 7.94 17.75
CA VAL A 228 -13.73 7.32 16.49
C VAL A 228 -12.64 8.17 15.84
N TYR A 229 -11.45 7.61 15.71
CA TYR A 229 -10.32 8.20 15.03
C TYR A 229 -10.27 7.64 13.62
N ALA A 230 -10.42 8.51 12.60
CA ALA A 230 -10.30 8.15 11.21
C ALA A 230 -8.98 8.71 10.68
N LEU A 231 -8.08 7.83 10.26
CA LEU A 231 -6.78 8.17 9.72
C LEU A 231 -6.81 8.02 8.20
N SER A 232 -6.48 9.07 7.48
CA SER A 232 -6.58 9.08 6.02
C SER A 232 -5.61 10.06 5.38
N THR A 233 -5.44 9.94 4.07
CA THR A 233 -4.82 10.96 3.21
C THR A 233 -5.82 11.42 2.15
N GLU A 234 -5.52 12.47 1.40
CA GLU A 234 -6.32 12.93 0.27
C GLU A 234 -6.67 11.79 -0.71
N HIS A 235 -5.77 10.83 -0.85
CA HIS A 235 -5.87 9.75 -1.84
C HIS A 235 -6.39 8.41 -1.31
N SER A 236 -6.61 8.30 -0.01
CA SER A 236 -7.01 7.04 0.64
C SER A 236 -8.54 6.88 0.73
N LEU A 237 -9.25 6.78 -0.39
CA LEU A 237 -10.70 6.59 -0.45
C LEU A 237 -11.50 7.52 0.49
N ARG A 238 -10.94 8.71 0.77
CA ARG A 238 -11.49 9.63 1.76
C ARG A 238 -12.92 10.05 1.43
N LYS A 239 -13.20 10.40 0.18
CA LYS A 239 -14.53 10.86 -0.26
C LYS A 239 -15.56 9.75 -0.23
N ASP A 240 -15.16 8.53 -0.55
CA ASP A 240 -16.08 7.41 -0.75
C ASP A 240 -16.32 6.61 0.52
N SER A 241 -15.42 6.68 1.48
CA SER A 241 -15.45 5.86 2.70
C SER A 241 -15.42 6.70 3.99
N VAL A 242 -14.41 7.56 4.14
CA VAL A 242 -14.17 8.27 5.40
C VAL A 242 -15.24 9.33 5.65
N VAL A 243 -15.42 10.28 4.73
CA VAL A 243 -16.34 11.41 4.92
C VAL A 243 -17.79 10.98 5.11
N PRO A 244 -18.34 10.02 4.34
CA PRO A 244 -19.69 9.51 4.59
C PRO A 244 -19.87 8.91 5.97
N LEU A 245 -18.92 8.10 6.44
CA LEU A 245 -18.95 7.53 7.79
C LEU A 245 -18.93 8.61 8.86
N LEU A 246 -17.97 9.55 8.78
CA LEU A 246 -17.84 10.60 9.80
C LEU A 246 -19.07 11.50 9.85
N THR A 247 -19.65 11.83 8.69
CA THR A 247 -20.90 12.60 8.60
C THR A 247 -22.08 11.87 9.26
N GLU A 248 -22.17 10.57 9.04
CA GLU A 248 -23.20 9.75 9.65
C GLU A 248 -23.05 9.67 11.17
N LEU A 249 -21.84 9.35 11.65
CA LEU A 249 -21.55 9.26 13.09
C LEU A 249 -21.77 10.61 13.80
N HIS A 250 -21.35 11.70 13.18
CA HIS A 250 -21.55 13.03 13.75
C HIS A 250 -23.04 13.40 13.88
N LYS A 251 -23.87 13.08 12.90
CA LYS A 251 -25.33 13.29 12.98
C LYS A 251 -25.99 12.43 14.07
N ARG A 252 -25.45 11.26 14.37
CA ARG A 252 -25.95 10.39 15.44
C ARG A 252 -25.50 10.83 16.84
N SER A 253 -24.46 11.67 16.95
CA SER A 253 -23.85 12.08 18.24
C SER A 253 -24.80 12.79 19.19
N GLY A 254 -26.01 13.20 18.78
CA GLY A 254 -27.06 13.73 19.64
C GLY A 254 -27.72 12.73 20.61
N ARG A 255 -27.51 11.41 20.44
CA ARG A 255 -28.11 10.36 21.30
C ARG A 255 -27.10 9.67 22.21
N ARG A 256 -25.85 9.55 21.82
CA ARG A 256 -24.68 9.16 22.63
C ARG A 256 -23.49 9.99 22.17
N SER A 257 -22.67 10.47 23.09
CA SER A 257 -21.52 11.34 22.74
C SER A 257 -20.37 10.55 22.11
N VAL A 258 -20.57 10.13 20.85
CA VAL A 258 -19.48 9.60 20.02
C VAL A 258 -18.74 10.79 19.45
N ARG A 259 -17.49 10.94 19.85
CA ARG A 259 -16.61 11.96 19.28
C ARG A 259 -16.00 11.45 18.00
N VAL A 260 -15.98 12.29 16.99
CA VAL A 260 -15.34 12.03 15.71
C VAL A 260 -14.06 12.85 15.58
N VAL A 261 -12.94 12.20 15.30
CA VAL A 261 -11.63 12.82 15.09
C VAL A 261 -11.09 12.36 13.74
N ASP A 262 -11.02 13.29 12.81
CA ASP A 262 -10.51 13.08 11.46
C ASP A 262 -9.04 13.50 11.41
N ILE A 263 -8.13 12.55 11.13
CA ILE A 263 -6.69 12.75 11.17
C ILE A 263 -6.13 12.60 9.76
N SER A 264 -5.67 13.72 9.19
CA SER A 264 -4.92 13.69 7.94
C SER A 264 -3.46 13.31 8.20
N LEU A 265 -2.99 12.35 7.43
CA LEU A 265 -1.59 11.92 7.35
C LEU A 265 -0.93 12.37 6.05
N ASP A 266 -1.47 13.41 5.39
CA ASP A 266 -0.86 13.99 4.21
C ASP A 266 0.51 14.58 4.54
N ALA A 267 1.43 14.51 3.57
CA ALA A 267 2.81 14.99 3.75
C ALA A 267 2.90 16.48 4.02
N ASP A 268 1.95 17.27 3.51
CA ASP A 268 1.93 18.72 3.67
C ASP A 268 0.54 19.27 4.01
N THR A 269 0.53 20.51 4.53
CA THR A 269 -0.70 21.20 4.90
C THR A 269 -1.53 21.68 3.72
N THR A 270 -1.00 21.67 2.51
CA THR A 270 -1.71 22.13 1.31
C THR A 270 -2.75 21.10 0.89
N ALA A 271 -2.35 19.82 0.84
CA ALA A 271 -3.25 18.70 0.62
C ALA A 271 -4.34 18.67 1.70
N TRP A 272 -3.95 18.69 2.97
CA TRP A 272 -4.88 18.73 4.08
C TRP A 272 -5.91 19.88 3.99
N ARG A 273 -5.47 21.12 3.73
CA ARG A 273 -6.38 22.27 3.60
C ARG A 273 -7.34 22.14 2.43
N ARG A 274 -6.94 21.48 1.37
CA ARG A 274 -7.78 21.24 0.20
C ARG A 274 -8.93 20.30 0.50
N ILE A 275 -8.67 19.24 1.29
CA ILE A 275 -9.68 18.24 1.66
C ILE A 275 -10.58 18.67 2.82
N THR A 276 -10.10 19.51 3.75
CA THR A 276 -10.88 19.93 4.93
C THR A 276 -11.86 21.06 4.63
N ARG A 277 -11.52 21.99 3.75
CA ARG A 277 -12.42 23.12 3.40
C ARG A 277 -13.77 22.72 2.81
N PRO A 278 -13.84 21.76 1.85
CA PRO A 278 -15.13 21.32 1.32
C PRO A 278 -16.01 20.59 2.35
N ASP A 279 -15.38 19.95 3.33
CA ASP A 279 -16.11 19.10 4.27
C ASP A 279 -16.92 19.91 5.29
N SER A 280 -16.59 21.20 5.55
CA SER A 280 -17.29 22.16 6.47
C SER A 280 -17.88 21.51 7.73
N ALA A 281 -17.16 20.53 8.28
CA ALA A 281 -17.69 19.62 9.28
C ALA A 281 -17.40 20.13 10.69
N ASP A 282 -18.36 19.96 11.59
CA ASP A 282 -18.26 20.41 12.98
C ASP A 282 -17.45 19.46 13.88
N TRP A 283 -16.86 18.38 13.31
CA TRP A 283 -16.00 17.48 14.06
C TRP A 283 -14.54 17.92 14.09
N THR A 284 -13.74 17.33 14.98
CA THR A 284 -12.32 17.63 15.08
C THR A 284 -11.58 17.18 13.82
N GLN A 285 -11.05 18.12 13.04
CA GLN A 285 -10.19 17.87 11.88
C GLN A 285 -8.76 18.24 12.24
N ALA A 286 -7.88 17.27 12.18
CA ALA A 286 -6.48 17.39 12.59
C ALA A 286 -5.54 16.97 11.46
N TRP A 287 -4.41 17.64 11.36
CA TRP A 287 -3.28 17.23 10.52
C TRP A 287 -2.10 16.88 11.41
N LEU A 288 -1.49 15.74 11.15
CA LEU A 288 -0.35 15.27 11.92
C LEU A 288 0.96 15.59 11.18
N PRO A 289 1.81 16.48 11.73
CA PRO A 289 3.11 16.76 11.15
C PRO A 289 3.96 15.50 11.03
N GLY A 290 4.49 15.24 9.84
CA GLY A 290 5.26 14.02 9.54
C GLY A 290 4.43 12.90 8.90
N GLY A 291 3.11 13.08 8.76
CA GLY A 291 2.25 12.13 8.08
C GLY A 291 2.34 10.72 8.69
N THR A 292 2.54 9.71 7.84
CA THR A 292 2.69 8.31 8.28
C THR A 292 3.95 8.05 9.12
N ALA A 293 4.95 8.95 9.10
CA ALA A 293 6.16 8.87 9.92
C ALA A 293 6.06 9.69 11.22
N ALA A 294 4.88 10.19 11.58
CA ALA A 294 4.69 10.97 12.79
C ALA A 294 4.80 10.07 14.03
N ARG A 295 5.61 10.47 15.01
CA ARG A 295 5.87 9.70 16.25
C ARG A 295 4.61 9.28 17.01
N GLY A 296 3.49 9.99 16.88
CA GLY A 296 2.21 9.64 17.50
C GLY A 296 1.49 8.48 16.80
N ILE A 297 1.83 8.20 15.56
CA ILE A 297 1.20 7.15 14.73
C ILE A 297 1.91 5.81 14.92
N ASP A 298 3.23 5.80 15.12
CA ASP A 298 3.98 4.56 15.33
C ASP A 298 3.38 3.72 16.46
N SER A 299 2.94 4.39 17.55
CA SER A 299 2.31 3.72 18.69
C SER A 299 0.90 3.18 18.41
N LEU A 300 0.27 3.61 17.31
CA LEU A 300 -1.06 3.14 16.91
C LEU A 300 -0.98 2.00 15.90
N ALA A 301 0.20 1.71 15.36
CA ALA A 301 0.46 0.64 14.40
C ALA A 301 -0.59 0.56 13.28
N VAL A 302 -0.75 1.67 12.56
CA VAL A 302 -1.74 1.80 11.48
C VAL A 302 -1.20 1.10 10.22
N PRO A 303 -1.83 0.01 9.76
CA PRO A 303 -1.24 -0.84 8.72
C PRO A 303 -1.51 -0.31 7.31
N SER A 304 -2.60 0.40 7.11
CA SER A 304 -3.07 0.86 5.80
C SER A 304 -3.91 2.12 5.96
N LEU A 305 -4.20 2.80 4.87
CA LEU A 305 -5.11 3.97 4.87
C LEU A 305 -6.21 3.76 3.81
N PRO A 306 -7.46 4.14 4.14
CA PRO A 306 -7.91 4.70 5.42
C PRO A 306 -7.91 3.66 6.53
N TYR A 307 -7.80 4.11 7.79
CA TYR A 307 -7.88 3.24 8.96
C TYR A 307 -8.69 3.88 10.06
N PHE A 308 -9.40 3.06 10.84
CA PHE A 308 -10.26 3.52 11.89
C PHE A 308 -9.91 2.86 13.21
N ILE A 309 -9.92 3.65 14.28
CA ILE A 309 -9.73 3.19 15.65
C ILE A 309 -10.89 3.72 16.48
N VAL A 310 -11.62 2.82 17.13
CA VAL A 310 -12.61 3.18 18.13
C VAL A 310 -11.98 3.00 19.50
N ALA A 311 -12.01 4.04 20.34
CA ALA A 311 -11.42 4.00 21.67
C ALA A 311 -12.33 4.61 22.71
N ASP A 312 -12.25 4.10 23.96
CA ASP A 312 -12.91 4.69 25.13
C ASP A 312 -12.16 5.92 25.67
N SER A 313 -12.71 6.56 26.69
CA SER A 313 -12.14 7.74 27.35
C SER A 313 -10.78 7.49 28.03
N THR A 314 -10.39 6.24 28.24
CA THR A 314 -9.07 5.87 28.75
C THR A 314 -8.04 5.62 27.65
N GLY A 315 -8.48 5.72 26.39
CA GLY A 315 -7.68 5.43 25.21
C GLY A 315 -7.57 3.94 24.87
N ARG A 316 -8.28 3.05 25.58
CA ARG A 316 -8.33 1.63 25.26
C ARG A 316 -9.00 1.47 23.89
N GLN A 317 -8.34 0.76 23.01
CA GLN A 317 -8.85 0.51 21.67
C GLN A 317 -9.86 -0.63 21.69
N LEU A 318 -11.08 -0.33 21.26
CA LEU A 318 -12.21 -1.26 21.27
C LEU A 318 -12.43 -1.92 19.91
N LEU A 319 -12.04 -1.21 18.84
CA LEU A 319 -12.07 -1.70 17.46
C LEU A 319 -10.93 -1.07 16.68
N ARG A 320 -10.31 -1.86 15.81
CA ARG A 320 -9.30 -1.44 14.83
C ARG A 320 -9.64 -2.05 13.48
N THR A 321 -9.80 -1.25 12.42
CA THR A 321 -10.24 -1.78 11.13
C THR A 321 -10.01 -0.79 9.99
N PRO A 322 -9.71 -1.25 8.76
CA PRO A 322 -9.78 -0.43 7.57
C PRO A 322 -11.21 -0.23 7.05
N SER A 323 -12.20 -0.95 7.59
CA SER A 323 -13.58 -0.98 7.10
C SER A 323 -14.47 0.03 7.79
N ALA A 324 -14.97 1.03 7.07
CA ALA A 324 -16.00 1.95 7.52
C ALA A 324 -17.31 1.23 7.93
N GLY A 325 -17.64 0.13 7.23
CA GLY A 325 -18.79 -0.71 7.54
C GLY A 325 -18.68 -1.39 8.90
N ALA A 326 -17.48 -1.88 9.24
CA ALA A 326 -17.23 -2.50 10.54
C ALA A 326 -17.34 -1.48 11.69
N VAL A 327 -16.88 -0.25 11.50
CA VAL A 327 -17.07 0.84 12.49
C VAL A 327 -18.56 1.12 12.71
N ARG A 328 -19.33 1.24 11.61
CA ARG A 328 -20.79 1.47 11.68
C ARG A 328 -21.48 0.38 12.48
N HIS A 329 -21.21 -0.87 12.13
CA HIS A 329 -21.81 -2.02 12.82
C HIS A 329 -21.43 -2.06 14.31
N TYR A 330 -20.17 -1.77 14.64
CA TYR A 330 -19.71 -1.72 16.03
C TYR A 330 -20.44 -0.65 16.84
N ILE A 331 -20.58 0.57 16.31
CA ILE A 331 -21.28 1.66 17.00
C ILE A 331 -22.77 1.32 17.17
N GLU A 332 -23.39 0.74 16.13
CA GLU A 332 -24.80 0.30 16.20
C GLU A 332 -25.04 -0.81 17.23
N SER A 333 -24.10 -1.76 17.36
CA SER A 333 -24.21 -2.85 18.34
C SER A 333 -23.90 -2.43 19.77
N ALA A 334 -23.21 -1.30 19.95
CA ALA A 334 -22.89 -0.74 21.27
C ALA A 334 -24.00 0.21 21.79
N GLU A 335 -25.01 0.52 20.96
CA GLU A 335 -26.21 1.28 21.32
C GLU A 335 -27.26 0.41 21.99
#